data_6bafecea966586d9cd8b11a7307b12b8
#
_entry.id   6bafecea966586d9cd8b11a7307b12b8
#
_cell.length_a   1.000
_cell.length_b   1.000
_cell.length_c   1.000
_cell.angle_alpha   90.00
_cell.angle_beta   90.00
_cell.angle_gamma   90.00
#
_symmetry.space_group_name_H-M   'P 1'
#
loop_
_entity.id
_entity.type
_entity.pdbx_description
1 polymer ?
#
loop_
_entity_poly.entity_id
_entity_poly.type
_entity_poly.pdbx_seq_one_letter_code
_entity_poly.pdbx_strand_id
1 'polypeptide(L)'
;MDRSRRLAVSLGLNAGLVVALVAFGIRAHSSGLLADAGHNAVDVGALALSWVAVRFALQPPSAARSFGNHRATILAALGNAVLIAGVTVLIVVDAIHRLGNPQPVHAGIVVVVASAALVVNGAAALVLNDRSGDLNMRAALLHMVGDALASLAVVVAAVVLLLAPTATWLDPVSALVVAAIIAYQAVGVLRSSVAVLLESTPSDVDLDHLTDTIGRVSGVGEVHDLHVWSLSSEMRVLSAHLVLTGHPTLEEAQVVGEHVKVAIAGPYGIAHSTLELECERCHDDDVDPCRMEGAEPPVTIHHH
;
A
#
# COMPACT_ATOMS: atom_id res chain seq x y z
N MET A 1 7.00 -27.92 -5.56
CA MET A 1 6.48 -27.11 -6.67
C MET A 1 7.27 -25.80 -6.69
N ASP A 2 7.79 -25.39 -7.81
CA ASP A 2 8.62 -24.20 -7.95
C ASP A 2 7.79 -22.92 -7.63
N ARG A 3 8.41 -21.89 -7.04
CA ARG A 3 7.71 -20.66 -6.59
C ARG A 3 6.94 -19.98 -7.72
N SER A 4 7.53 -19.96 -8.94
CA SER A 4 6.88 -19.42 -10.14
C SER A 4 5.63 -20.20 -10.54
N ARG A 5 5.66 -21.54 -10.42
CA ARG A 5 4.52 -22.40 -10.74
C ARG A 5 3.38 -22.26 -9.73
N ARG A 6 3.69 -22.04 -8.44
CA ARG A 6 2.67 -21.75 -7.41
C ARG A 6 1.94 -20.44 -7.70
N LEU A 7 2.69 -19.40 -8.07
CA LEU A 7 2.11 -18.10 -8.42
C LEU A 7 1.23 -18.17 -9.67
N ALA A 8 1.69 -18.90 -10.73
CA ALA A 8 0.91 -19.06 -11.94
C ALA A 8 -0.39 -19.85 -11.71
N VAL A 9 -0.35 -20.89 -10.87
CA VAL A 9 -1.54 -21.68 -10.50
C VAL A 9 -2.52 -20.82 -9.67
N SER A 10 -2.03 -20.05 -8.69
CA SER A 10 -2.87 -19.16 -7.91
C SER A 10 -3.54 -18.10 -8.79
N LEU A 11 -2.80 -17.46 -9.68
CA LEU A 11 -3.33 -16.49 -10.63
C LEU A 11 -4.38 -17.10 -11.56
N GLY A 12 -4.12 -18.30 -12.08
CA GLY A 12 -5.06 -19.03 -12.94
C GLY A 12 -6.36 -19.40 -12.21
N LEU A 13 -6.25 -19.84 -10.96
CA LEU A 13 -7.42 -20.15 -10.12
C LEU A 13 -8.26 -18.90 -9.83
N ASN A 14 -7.63 -17.77 -9.46
CA ASN A 14 -8.34 -16.51 -9.23
C ASN A 14 -9.00 -15.99 -10.51
N ALA A 15 -8.30 -16.01 -11.65
CA ALA A 15 -8.89 -15.63 -12.93
C ALA A 15 -10.10 -16.51 -13.30
N GLY A 16 -10.00 -17.83 -13.09
CA GLY A 16 -11.10 -18.76 -13.27
C GLY A 16 -12.29 -18.48 -12.35
N LEU A 17 -12.01 -18.13 -11.08
CA LEU A 17 -13.04 -17.74 -10.12
C LEU A 17 -13.74 -16.46 -10.56
N VAL A 18 -13.02 -15.44 -11.01
CA VAL A 18 -13.60 -14.19 -11.55
C VAL A 18 -14.54 -14.48 -12.71
N VAL A 19 -14.11 -15.29 -13.68
CA VAL A 19 -14.95 -15.67 -14.83
C VAL A 19 -16.22 -16.38 -14.36
N ALA A 20 -16.12 -17.29 -13.41
CA ALA A 20 -17.26 -18.01 -12.86
C ALA A 20 -18.22 -17.04 -12.12
N LEU A 21 -17.68 -16.17 -11.24
CA LEU A 21 -18.47 -15.18 -10.50
C LEU A 21 -19.21 -14.23 -11.44
N VAL A 22 -18.56 -13.73 -12.50
CA VAL A 22 -19.21 -12.87 -13.51
C VAL A 22 -20.32 -13.63 -14.25
N ALA A 23 -20.00 -14.80 -14.81
CA ALA A 23 -20.96 -15.57 -15.60
C ALA A 23 -22.20 -15.98 -14.80
N PHE A 24 -21.98 -16.49 -13.59
CA PHE A 24 -23.08 -16.91 -12.73
C PHE A 24 -23.77 -15.73 -12.02
N GLY A 25 -23.07 -14.63 -11.74
CA GLY A 25 -23.66 -13.39 -11.21
C GLY A 25 -24.65 -12.77 -12.18
N ILE A 26 -24.31 -12.70 -13.46
CA ILE A 26 -25.21 -12.26 -14.53
C ILE A 26 -26.38 -13.23 -14.66
N ARG A 27 -26.12 -14.54 -14.71
CA ARG A 27 -27.17 -15.57 -14.86
C ARG A 27 -28.11 -15.64 -13.66
N ALA A 28 -27.62 -15.39 -12.47
CA ALA A 28 -28.41 -15.38 -11.23
C ALA A 28 -29.10 -14.05 -10.96
N HIS A 29 -28.82 -13.01 -11.72
CA HIS A 29 -29.24 -11.63 -11.46
C HIS A 29 -28.86 -11.13 -10.06
N SER A 30 -27.66 -11.53 -9.55
CA SER A 30 -27.21 -11.23 -8.20
C SER A 30 -26.20 -10.09 -8.20
N SER A 31 -26.54 -8.99 -7.51
CA SER A 31 -25.62 -7.89 -7.22
C SER A 31 -24.49 -8.32 -6.29
N GLY A 32 -24.78 -9.21 -5.33
CA GLY A 32 -23.79 -9.73 -4.40
C GLY A 32 -22.66 -10.49 -5.11
N LEU A 33 -23.02 -11.42 -6.03
CA LEU A 33 -22.02 -12.14 -6.84
C LEU A 33 -21.24 -11.21 -7.78
N LEU A 34 -21.91 -10.22 -8.38
CA LEU A 34 -21.25 -9.27 -9.28
C LEU A 34 -20.31 -8.32 -8.50
N ALA A 35 -20.66 -7.97 -7.27
CA ALA A 35 -19.80 -7.20 -6.39
C ALA A 35 -18.51 -7.99 -6.03
N ASP A 36 -18.66 -9.25 -5.62
CA ASP A 36 -17.54 -10.15 -5.35
C ASP A 36 -16.68 -10.39 -6.60
N ALA A 37 -17.30 -10.55 -7.78
CA ALA A 37 -16.62 -10.65 -9.06
C ALA A 37 -15.80 -9.39 -9.41
N GLY A 38 -16.37 -8.22 -9.20
CA GLY A 38 -15.72 -6.93 -9.47
C GLY A 38 -14.49 -6.73 -8.59
N HIS A 39 -14.58 -7.07 -7.31
CA HIS A 39 -13.45 -7.04 -6.38
C HIS A 39 -12.34 -7.97 -6.84
N ASN A 40 -12.62 -9.26 -6.99
CA ASN A 40 -11.63 -10.25 -7.41
C ASN A 40 -11.01 -9.93 -8.78
N ALA A 41 -11.76 -9.31 -9.71
CA ALA A 41 -11.22 -8.88 -11.00
C ALA A 41 -10.19 -7.75 -10.85
N VAL A 42 -10.44 -6.81 -9.94
CA VAL A 42 -9.48 -5.74 -9.66
C VAL A 42 -8.22 -6.30 -9.01
N ASP A 43 -8.32 -7.28 -8.12
CA ASP A 43 -7.15 -7.91 -7.49
C ASP A 43 -6.27 -8.63 -8.51
N VAL A 44 -6.87 -9.34 -9.47
CA VAL A 44 -6.12 -9.94 -10.59
C VAL A 44 -5.43 -8.84 -11.43
N GLY A 45 -6.12 -7.74 -11.70
CA GLY A 45 -5.57 -6.57 -12.41
C GLY A 45 -4.43 -5.90 -11.63
N ALA A 46 -4.58 -5.79 -10.30
CA ALA A 46 -3.57 -5.24 -9.41
C ALA A 46 -2.27 -6.04 -9.42
N LEU A 47 -2.36 -7.38 -9.44
CA LEU A 47 -1.19 -8.26 -9.55
C LEU A 47 -0.44 -8.03 -10.87
N ALA A 48 -1.16 -7.88 -11.99
CA ALA A 48 -0.56 -7.59 -13.28
C ALA A 48 0.11 -6.20 -13.30
N LEU A 49 -0.58 -5.19 -12.77
CA LEU A 49 -0.06 -3.83 -12.67
C LEU A 49 1.18 -3.76 -11.76
N SER A 50 1.15 -4.44 -10.61
CA SER A 50 2.29 -4.55 -9.70
C SER A 50 3.49 -5.23 -10.36
N TRP A 51 3.27 -6.29 -11.13
CA TRP A 51 4.34 -6.95 -11.87
C TRP A 51 5.01 -6.01 -12.88
N VAL A 52 4.22 -5.25 -13.64
CA VAL A 52 4.75 -4.23 -14.57
C VAL A 52 5.52 -3.16 -13.80
N ALA A 53 4.97 -2.63 -12.71
CA ALA A 53 5.58 -1.58 -11.90
C ALA A 53 6.93 -2.02 -11.32
N VAL A 54 7.02 -3.26 -10.79
CA VAL A 54 8.29 -3.83 -10.30
C VAL A 54 9.33 -3.92 -11.42
N ARG A 55 8.92 -4.34 -12.65
CA ARG A 55 9.83 -4.34 -13.80
C ARG A 55 10.38 -2.96 -14.13
N PHE A 56 9.54 -1.92 -14.02
CA PHE A 56 9.98 -0.54 -14.17
C PHE A 56 10.90 -0.09 -13.01
N ALA A 57 10.57 -0.45 -11.78
CA ALA A 57 11.37 -0.09 -10.60
C ALA A 57 12.78 -0.69 -10.62
N LEU A 58 12.95 -1.87 -11.21
CA LEU A 58 14.25 -2.55 -11.36
C LEU A 58 15.14 -1.97 -12.48
N GLN A 59 14.66 -1.00 -13.26
CA GLN A 59 15.48 -0.34 -14.26
C GLN A 59 16.55 0.54 -13.59
N PRO A 60 17.76 0.58 -14.12
CA PRO A 60 18.83 1.40 -13.54
C PRO A 60 18.47 2.90 -13.60
N PRO A 61 19.01 3.69 -12.67
CA PRO A 61 18.89 5.15 -12.72
C PRO A 61 19.34 5.73 -14.06
N SER A 62 18.77 6.88 -14.44
CA SER A 62 19.07 7.59 -15.68
C SER A 62 19.26 9.07 -15.41
N ALA A 63 19.81 9.84 -16.37
CA ALA A 63 19.95 11.27 -16.24
C ALA A 63 18.61 12.02 -15.97
N ALA A 64 17.49 11.48 -16.48
CA ALA A 64 16.17 12.04 -16.23
C ALA A 64 15.55 11.58 -14.90
N ARG A 65 16.07 10.52 -14.29
CA ARG A 65 15.55 9.89 -13.04
C ARG A 65 16.72 9.38 -12.21
N SER A 66 17.35 10.28 -11.49
CA SER A 66 18.58 10.00 -10.72
C SER A 66 18.38 8.93 -9.63
N PHE A 67 17.21 8.89 -8.99
CA PHE A 67 16.84 7.82 -8.06
C PHE A 67 16.22 6.60 -8.74
N GLY A 68 16.14 6.54 -10.09
CA GLY A 68 15.47 5.46 -10.82
C GLY A 68 13.93 5.58 -10.82
N ASN A 69 13.27 4.43 -10.97
CA ASN A 69 11.81 4.35 -11.13
C ASN A 69 11.11 3.75 -9.88
N HIS A 70 11.71 3.84 -8.71
CA HIS A 70 11.18 3.20 -7.49
C HIS A 70 9.73 3.62 -7.17
N ARG A 71 9.35 4.88 -7.43
CA ARG A 71 7.98 5.38 -7.23
C ARG A 71 6.94 4.76 -8.18
N ALA A 72 7.35 4.02 -9.23
CA ALA A 72 6.41 3.34 -10.12
C ALA A 72 5.52 2.32 -9.36
N THR A 73 6.04 1.66 -8.34
CA THR A 73 5.27 0.73 -7.49
C THR A 73 4.20 1.45 -6.68
N ILE A 74 4.50 2.65 -6.18
CA ILE A 74 3.55 3.48 -5.42
C ILE A 74 2.46 4.03 -6.33
N LEU A 75 2.82 4.49 -7.55
CA LEU A 75 1.86 4.94 -8.56
C LEU A 75 0.93 3.80 -9.01
N ALA A 76 1.46 2.58 -9.13
CA ALA A 76 0.65 1.40 -9.43
C ALA A 76 -0.34 1.09 -8.29
N ALA A 77 0.11 1.14 -7.03
CA ALA A 77 -0.76 0.95 -5.87
C ALA A 77 -1.85 2.03 -5.78
N LEU A 78 -1.50 3.29 -6.04
CA LEU A 78 -2.45 4.41 -6.11
C LEU A 78 -3.47 4.20 -7.23
N GLY A 79 -3.01 3.87 -8.45
CA GLY A 79 -3.87 3.60 -9.59
C GLY A 79 -4.84 2.45 -9.32
N ASN A 80 -4.36 1.39 -8.66
CA ASN A 80 -5.20 0.28 -8.22
C ASN A 80 -6.26 0.72 -7.18
N ALA A 81 -5.87 1.51 -6.18
CA ALA A 81 -6.81 2.03 -5.17
C ALA A 81 -7.90 2.90 -5.80
N VAL A 82 -7.56 3.73 -6.80
CA VAL A 82 -8.52 4.53 -7.58
C VAL A 82 -9.45 3.64 -8.39
N LEU A 83 -8.94 2.58 -9.04
CA LEU A 83 -9.75 1.62 -9.77
C LEU A 83 -10.74 0.88 -8.85
N ILE A 84 -10.27 0.43 -7.69
CA ILE A 84 -11.12 -0.18 -6.65
C ILE A 84 -12.23 0.79 -6.24
N ALA A 85 -11.90 2.05 -5.97
CA ALA A 85 -12.89 3.07 -5.60
C ALA A 85 -13.94 3.25 -6.71
N GLY A 86 -13.53 3.28 -7.97
CA GLY A 86 -14.45 3.37 -9.12
C GLY A 86 -15.40 2.16 -9.20
N VAL A 87 -14.88 0.94 -9.08
CA VAL A 87 -15.69 -0.29 -9.06
C VAL A 87 -16.63 -0.28 -7.86
N THR A 88 -16.17 0.14 -6.69
CA THR A 88 -17.01 0.24 -5.48
C THR A 88 -18.19 1.19 -5.69
N VAL A 89 -17.96 2.36 -6.30
CA VAL A 89 -19.04 3.29 -6.64
C VAL A 89 -20.07 2.65 -7.57
N LEU A 90 -19.63 1.92 -8.60
CA LEU A 90 -20.54 1.22 -9.52
C LEU A 90 -21.38 0.16 -8.78
N ILE A 91 -20.76 -0.61 -7.88
CA ILE A 91 -21.47 -1.60 -7.04
C ILE A 91 -22.53 -0.91 -6.17
N VAL A 92 -22.18 0.19 -5.50
CA VAL A 92 -23.10 0.94 -4.65
C VAL A 92 -24.27 1.50 -5.45
N VAL A 93 -24.02 2.07 -6.62
CA VAL A 93 -25.08 2.59 -7.50
C VAL A 93 -26.02 1.49 -7.97
N ASP A 94 -25.49 0.33 -8.43
CA ASP A 94 -26.32 -0.83 -8.82
C ASP A 94 -27.15 -1.35 -7.64
N ALA A 95 -26.54 -1.50 -6.47
CA ALA A 95 -27.21 -1.99 -5.28
C ALA A 95 -28.35 -1.04 -4.82
N ILE A 96 -28.11 0.27 -4.79
CA ILE A 96 -29.15 1.27 -4.47
C ILE A 96 -30.30 1.22 -5.49
N HIS A 97 -29.97 1.14 -6.78
CA HIS A 97 -31.00 1.03 -7.84
C HIS A 97 -31.87 -0.22 -7.65
N ARG A 98 -31.25 -1.36 -7.31
CA ARG A 98 -31.97 -2.62 -7.08
C ARG A 98 -32.78 -2.66 -5.78
N LEU A 99 -32.36 -1.90 -4.76
CA LEU A 99 -33.19 -1.71 -3.56
C LEU A 99 -34.51 -1.02 -3.89
N GLY A 100 -34.50 -0.04 -4.83
CA GLY A 100 -35.72 0.62 -5.31
C GLY A 100 -36.51 -0.20 -6.32
N ASN A 101 -35.86 -1.11 -7.06
CA ASN A 101 -36.45 -1.95 -8.12
C ASN A 101 -36.01 -3.41 -7.93
N PRO A 102 -36.58 -4.14 -6.95
CA PRO A 102 -36.17 -5.49 -6.64
C PRO A 102 -36.30 -6.44 -7.83
N GLN A 103 -35.23 -7.17 -8.14
CA GLN A 103 -35.21 -8.18 -9.20
C GLN A 103 -35.22 -9.58 -8.59
N PRO A 104 -35.89 -10.55 -9.24
CA PRO A 104 -35.81 -11.93 -8.80
C PRO A 104 -34.41 -12.49 -8.94
N VAL A 105 -33.87 -13.07 -7.86
CA VAL A 105 -32.53 -13.65 -7.80
C VAL A 105 -32.59 -15.16 -7.76
N HIS A 106 -31.78 -15.85 -8.55
CA HIS A 106 -31.66 -17.30 -8.50
C HIS A 106 -30.77 -17.73 -7.32
N ALA A 107 -31.31 -17.65 -6.10
CA ALA A 107 -30.56 -17.84 -4.85
C ALA A 107 -29.80 -19.17 -4.78
N GLY A 108 -30.32 -20.26 -5.39
CA GLY A 108 -29.61 -21.55 -5.43
C GLY A 108 -28.29 -21.50 -6.18
N ILE A 109 -28.21 -20.75 -7.28
CA ILE A 109 -26.96 -20.52 -8.02
C ILE A 109 -26.01 -19.70 -7.14
N VAL A 110 -26.53 -18.65 -6.50
CA VAL A 110 -25.71 -17.75 -5.65
C VAL A 110 -25.08 -18.53 -4.49
N VAL A 111 -25.86 -19.38 -3.79
CA VAL A 111 -25.35 -20.21 -2.68
C VAL A 111 -24.19 -21.08 -3.15
N VAL A 112 -24.35 -21.79 -4.27
CA VAL A 112 -23.29 -22.71 -4.75
C VAL A 112 -22.02 -21.96 -5.12
N VAL A 113 -22.15 -20.87 -5.89
CA VAL A 113 -20.99 -20.13 -6.41
C VAL A 113 -20.30 -19.33 -5.30
N ALA A 114 -21.04 -18.62 -4.46
CA ALA A 114 -20.46 -17.88 -3.34
C ALA A 114 -19.86 -18.81 -2.28
N SER A 115 -20.42 -20.01 -2.04
CA SER A 115 -19.82 -21.00 -1.15
C SER A 115 -18.50 -21.52 -1.71
N ALA A 116 -18.40 -21.72 -3.03
CA ALA A 116 -17.14 -22.11 -3.66
C ALA A 116 -16.08 -20.99 -3.50
N ALA A 117 -16.44 -19.73 -3.71
CA ALA A 117 -15.56 -18.58 -3.48
C ALA A 117 -15.11 -18.50 -2.01
N LEU A 118 -16.04 -18.64 -1.05
CA LEU A 118 -15.74 -18.67 0.38
C LEU A 118 -14.73 -19.77 0.73
N VAL A 119 -14.90 -20.97 0.19
CA VAL A 119 -13.97 -22.11 0.44
C VAL A 119 -12.59 -21.80 -0.14
N VAL A 120 -12.51 -21.24 -1.35
CA VAL A 120 -11.23 -20.89 -1.98
C VAL A 120 -10.51 -19.80 -1.18
N ASN A 121 -11.19 -18.70 -0.85
CA ASN A 121 -10.63 -17.58 -0.09
C ASN A 121 -10.28 -17.98 1.36
N GLY A 122 -11.15 -18.77 2.00
CA GLY A 122 -10.90 -19.30 3.34
C GLY A 122 -9.71 -20.26 3.38
N ALA A 123 -9.58 -21.14 2.39
CA ALA A 123 -8.43 -22.03 2.28
C ALA A 123 -7.12 -21.24 2.06
N ALA A 124 -7.16 -20.21 1.22
CA ALA A 124 -6.03 -19.30 1.00
C ALA A 124 -5.63 -18.59 2.31
N ALA A 125 -6.59 -18.07 3.07
CA ALA A 125 -6.35 -17.44 4.37
C ALA A 125 -5.72 -18.42 5.37
N LEU A 126 -6.19 -19.67 5.43
CA LEU A 126 -5.63 -20.70 6.30
C LEU A 126 -4.18 -21.07 5.93
N VAL A 127 -3.87 -21.12 4.62
CA VAL A 127 -2.49 -21.40 4.14
C VAL A 127 -1.55 -20.24 4.46
N LEU A 128 -2.04 -19.01 4.43
CA LEU A 128 -1.26 -17.81 4.74
C LEU A 128 -1.14 -17.53 6.24
N ASN A 129 -1.92 -18.20 7.07
CA ASN A 129 -1.87 -18.05 8.52
C ASN A 129 -0.60 -18.69 9.12
N ASP A 130 0.54 -18.14 8.74
CA ASP A 130 1.84 -18.52 9.26
C ASP A 130 2.22 -17.62 10.45
N ARG A 131 2.82 -18.23 11.49
CA ARG A 131 3.22 -17.56 12.73
C ARG A 131 4.56 -16.81 12.63
N SER A 132 5.08 -16.62 11.42
CA SER A 132 6.42 -16.07 11.18
C SER A 132 6.60 -14.58 11.57
N GLY A 133 5.52 -13.86 11.89
CA GLY A 133 5.61 -12.44 12.29
C GLY A 133 5.90 -11.45 11.15
N ASP A 134 5.98 -11.92 9.90
CA ASP A 134 6.20 -11.09 8.73
C ASP A 134 4.99 -10.18 8.45
N LEU A 135 5.21 -8.87 8.39
CA LEU A 135 4.18 -7.86 8.14
C LEU A 135 3.49 -8.05 6.79
N ASN A 136 4.22 -8.45 5.76
CA ASN A 136 3.66 -8.70 4.43
C ASN A 136 2.72 -9.91 4.46
N MET A 137 3.09 -10.97 5.20
CA MET A 137 2.25 -12.15 5.39
C MET A 137 0.97 -11.80 6.15
N ARG A 138 1.09 -10.94 7.18
CA ARG A 138 -0.07 -10.47 7.95
C ARG A 138 -1.02 -9.62 7.10
N ALA A 139 -0.49 -8.75 6.25
CA ALA A 139 -1.29 -7.96 5.32
C ALA A 139 -2.04 -8.85 4.31
N ALA A 140 -1.36 -9.84 3.72
CA ALA A 140 -1.96 -10.82 2.83
C ALA A 140 -3.04 -11.67 3.52
N LEU A 141 -2.82 -12.09 4.77
CA LEU A 141 -3.82 -12.80 5.56
C LEU A 141 -5.06 -11.95 5.80
N LEU A 142 -4.90 -10.68 6.20
CA LEU A 142 -6.02 -9.76 6.42
C LEU A 142 -6.84 -9.53 5.15
N HIS A 143 -6.18 -9.43 4.00
CA HIS A 143 -6.85 -9.33 2.70
C HIS A 143 -7.68 -10.59 2.42
N MET A 144 -7.11 -11.79 2.50
CA MET A 144 -7.84 -13.05 2.28
C MET A 144 -8.99 -13.27 3.26
N VAL A 145 -8.84 -12.83 4.51
CA VAL A 145 -9.93 -12.86 5.50
C VAL A 145 -11.05 -11.89 5.06
N GLY A 146 -10.71 -10.71 4.57
CA GLY A 146 -11.68 -9.75 4.02
C GLY A 146 -12.50 -10.36 2.87
N ASP A 147 -11.84 -11.04 1.93
CA ASP A 147 -12.47 -11.69 0.79
C ASP A 147 -13.39 -12.85 1.23
N ALA A 148 -12.94 -13.64 2.21
CA ALA A 148 -13.75 -14.69 2.79
C ALA A 148 -15.01 -14.12 3.50
N LEU A 149 -14.87 -12.99 4.21
CA LEU A 149 -16.00 -12.31 4.85
C LEU A 149 -16.97 -11.72 3.81
N ALA A 150 -16.48 -11.18 2.71
CA ALA A 150 -17.28 -10.70 1.60
C ALA A 150 -18.12 -11.84 0.98
N SER A 151 -17.45 -12.95 0.62
CA SER A 151 -18.13 -14.14 0.10
C SER A 151 -19.13 -14.73 1.11
N LEU A 152 -18.80 -14.73 2.42
CA LEU A 152 -19.70 -15.18 3.49
C LEU A 152 -20.98 -14.32 3.56
N ALA A 153 -20.88 -13.01 3.44
CA ALA A 153 -22.05 -12.12 3.43
C ALA A 153 -22.99 -12.46 2.29
N VAL A 154 -22.46 -12.75 1.09
CA VAL A 154 -23.24 -13.17 -0.07
C VAL A 154 -23.89 -14.54 0.16
N VAL A 155 -23.17 -15.51 0.73
CA VAL A 155 -23.73 -16.84 1.08
C VAL A 155 -24.89 -16.70 2.05
N VAL A 156 -24.71 -15.94 3.14
CA VAL A 156 -25.75 -15.75 4.15
C VAL A 156 -26.98 -15.11 3.55
N ALA A 157 -26.83 -14.05 2.76
CA ALA A 157 -27.95 -13.40 2.07
C ALA A 157 -28.69 -14.37 1.14
N ALA A 158 -27.97 -15.17 0.37
CA ALA A 158 -28.56 -16.14 -0.56
C ALA A 158 -29.26 -17.30 0.15
N VAL A 159 -28.72 -17.80 1.27
CA VAL A 159 -29.39 -18.84 2.08
C VAL A 159 -30.69 -18.30 2.68
N VAL A 160 -30.67 -17.09 3.24
CA VAL A 160 -31.91 -16.47 3.75
C VAL A 160 -32.90 -16.25 2.63
N LEU A 161 -32.46 -15.84 1.43
CA LEU A 161 -33.34 -15.67 0.28
C LEU A 161 -33.97 -17.00 -0.21
N LEU A 162 -33.28 -18.14 -0.06
CA LEU A 162 -33.84 -19.46 -0.32
C LEU A 162 -34.96 -19.79 0.65
N LEU A 163 -34.85 -19.39 1.93
CA LEU A 163 -35.83 -19.65 2.98
C LEU A 163 -37.00 -18.64 2.95
N ALA A 164 -36.73 -17.41 2.50
CA ALA A 164 -37.66 -16.30 2.40
C ALA A 164 -37.57 -15.62 1.02
N PRO A 165 -38.18 -16.19 -0.04
CA PRO A 165 -38.04 -15.70 -1.42
C PRO A 165 -38.51 -14.26 -1.66
N THR A 166 -39.29 -13.70 -0.75
CA THR A 166 -39.78 -12.31 -0.80
C THR A 166 -38.72 -11.29 -0.33
N ALA A 167 -37.66 -11.74 0.34
CA ALA A 167 -36.60 -10.88 0.87
C ALA A 167 -35.56 -10.53 -0.19
N THR A 168 -35.99 -10.15 -1.40
CA THR A 168 -35.09 -9.82 -2.55
C THR A 168 -34.14 -8.67 -2.29
N TRP A 169 -34.41 -7.83 -1.29
CA TRP A 169 -33.55 -6.74 -0.83
C TRP A 169 -32.25 -7.23 -0.20
N LEU A 170 -32.16 -8.51 0.21
CA LEU A 170 -30.96 -9.06 0.84
C LEU A 170 -29.77 -9.15 -0.12
N ASP A 171 -30.00 -9.43 -1.40
CA ASP A 171 -28.92 -9.50 -2.39
C ASP A 171 -28.24 -8.13 -2.59
N PRO A 172 -28.93 -7.02 -2.89
CA PRO A 172 -28.28 -5.72 -2.96
C PRO A 172 -27.70 -5.25 -1.61
N VAL A 173 -28.27 -5.63 -0.48
CA VAL A 173 -27.67 -5.34 0.84
C VAL A 173 -26.34 -6.10 1.00
N SER A 174 -26.27 -7.36 0.58
CA SER A 174 -24.99 -8.10 0.60
C SER A 174 -23.94 -7.43 -0.30
N ALA A 175 -24.33 -6.91 -1.46
CA ALA A 175 -23.44 -6.14 -2.33
C ALA A 175 -22.92 -4.85 -1.65
N LEU A 176 -23.78 -4.15 -0.88
CA LEU A 176 -23.34 -2.98 -0.09
C LEU A 176 -22.36 -3.36 1.03
N VAL A 177 -22.55 -4.51 1.67
CA VAL A 177 -21.61 -5.02 2.67
C VAL A 177 -20.26 -5.33 2.03
N VAL A 178 -20.25 -6.00 0.88
CA VAL A 178 -19.04 -6.26 0.09
C VAL A 178 -18.37 -4.93 -0.29
N ALA A 179 -19.12 -3.97 -0.82
CA ALA A 179 -18.61 -2.64 -1.18
C ALA A 179 -18.00 -1.91 0.01
N ALA A 180 -18.58 -2.01 1.21
CA ALA A 180 -18.04 -1.39 2.41
C ALA A 180 -16.69 -2.02 2.85
N ILE A 181 -16.57 -3.35 2.76
CA ILE A 181 -15.31 -4.07 3.05
C ILE A 181 -14.22 -3.64 2.08
N ILE A 182 -14.53 -3.60 0.78
CA ILE A 182 -13.60 -3.21 -0.28
C ILE A 182 -13.17 -1.74 -0.11
N ALA A 183 -14.13 -0.84 0.16
CA ALA A 183 -13.83 0.57 0.39
C ALA A 183 -12.88 0.78 1.58
N TYR A 184 -13.09 0.04 2.66
CA TYR A 184 -12.22 0.09 3.83
C TYR A 184 -10.77 -0.29 3.50
N GLN A 185 -10.57 -1.38 2.74
CA GLN A 185 -9.24 -1.81 2.30
C GLN A 185 -8.60 -0.78 1.35
N ALA A 186 -9.36 -0.26 0.37
CA ALA A 186 -8.89 0.71 -0.60
C ALA A 186 -8.41 2.01 0.05
N VAL A 187 -9.13 2.51 1.08
CA VAL A 187 -8.75 3.73 1.82
C VAL A 187 -7.39 3.57 2.49
N GLY A 188 -7.07 2.39 3.03
CA GLY A 188 -5.76 2.10 3.62
C GLY A 188 -4.63 2.25 2.59
N VAL A 189 -4.78 1.60 1.43
CA VAL A 189 -3.79 1.67 0.33
C VAL A 189 -3.67 3.09 -0.22
N LEU A 190 -4.80 3.79 -0.40
CA LEU A 190 -4.83 5.16 -0.88
C LEU A 190 -4.03 6.09 0.05
N ARG A 191 -4.32 6.04 1.36
CA ARG A 191 -3.64 6.87 2.37
C ARG A 191 -2.13 6.60 2.39
N SER A 192 -1.72 5.33 2.40
CA SER A 192 -0.31 4.95 2.39
C SER A 192 0.40 5.42 1.12
N SER A 193 -0.23 5.27 -0.05
CA SER A 193 0.34 5.71 -1.32
C SER A 193 0.50 7.23 -1.37
N VAL A 194 -0.51 7.98 -0.92
CA VAL A 194 -0.48 9.44 -0.84
C VAL A 194 0.60 9.91 0.15
N ALA A 195 0.72 9.28 1.32
CA ALA A 195 1.75 9.61 2.29
C ALA A 195 3.17 9.48 1.69
N VAL A 196 3.44 8.38 0.96
CA VAL A 196 4.73 8.20 0.28
C VAL A 196 4.96 9.26 -0.81
N LEU A 197 3.94 9.63 -1.57
CA LEU A 197 4.04 10.66 -2.62
C LEU A 197 4.25 12.07 -2.05
N LEU A 198 3.70 12.33 -0.86
CA LEU A 198 3.89 13.58 -0.11
C LEU A 198 5.18 13.57 0.74
N GLU A 199 6.04 12.57 0.57
CA GLU A 199 7.32 12.44 1.28
C GLU A 199 7.17 12.44 2.81
N SER A 200 6.03 11.96 3.30
CA SER A 200 5.78 11.85 4.73
C SER A 200 6.79 10.91 5.39
N THR A 201 7.13 11.21 6.63
CA THR A 201 7.93 10.31 7.47
C THR A 201 7.24 8.95 7.59
N PRO A 202 7.96 7.82 7.37
CA PRO A 202 7.38 6.49 7.53
C PRO A 202 6.81 6.31 8.95
N SER A 203 5.60 5.80 9.07
CA SER A 203 4.86 5.72 10.35
C SER A 203 5.50 4.82 11.42
N ASP A 204 6.47 3.99 11.03
CA ASP A 204 7.25 3.12 11.91
C ASP A 204 8.64 3.70 12.25
N VAL A 205 8.95 4.92 11.81
CA VAL A 205 10.15 5.67 12.16
C VAL A 205 9.81 6.74 13.18
N ASP A 206 10.37 6.59 14.37
CA ASP A 206 10.36 7.63 15.41
C ASP A 206 11.58 8.54 15.18
N LEU A 207 11.31 9.81 14.84
CA LEU A 207 12.37 10.78 14.54
C LEU A 207 13.21 11.13 15.77
N ASP A 208 12.61 11.19 16.95
CA ASP A 208 13.34 11.49 18.19
C ASP A 208 14.34 10.36 18.48
N HIS A 209 13.88 9.11 18.38
CA HIS A 209 14.74 7.94 18.56
C HIS A 209 15.82 7.83 17.48
N LEU A 210 15.54 8.21 16.23
CA LEU A 210 16.50 8.25 15.15
C LEU A 210 17.56 9.33 15.38
N THR A 211 17.14 10.53 15.79
CA THR A 211 18.03 11.65 16.18
C THR A 211 18.97 11.21 17.30
N ASP A 212 18.43 10.58 18.35
CA ASP A 212 19.24 10.02 19.44
C ASP A 212 20.24 8.96 18.97
N THR A 213 19.82 8.11 18.03
CA THR A 213 20.69 7.05 17.48
C THR A 213 21.86 7.65 16.72
N ILE A 214 21.62 8.68 15.90
CA ILE A 214 22.68 9.40 15.17
C ILE A 214 23.58 10.15 16.16
N GLY A 215 23.01 10.86 17.13
CA GLY A 215 23.75 11.65 18.12
C GLY A 215 24.64 10.83 19.04
N ARG A 216 24.39 9.51 19.18
CA ARG A 216 25.27 8.60 19.95
C ARG A 216 26.50 8.13 19.16
N VAL A 217 26.58 8.42 17.87
CA VAL A 217 27.76 8.07 17.08
C VAL A 217 28.93 8.99 17.49
N SER A 218 30.05 8.38 17.81
CA SER A 218 31.26 9.14 18.24
C SER A 218 31.67 10.13 17.16
N GLY A 219 31.88 11.39 17.55
CA GLY A 219 32.22 12.48 16.65
C GLY A 219 31.01 13.34 16.23
N VAL A 220 29.76 12.91 16.47
CA VAL A 220 28.56 13.72 16.27
C VAL A 220 28.32 14.55 17.52
N GLY A 221 28.16 15.86 17.36
CA GLY A 221 27.79 16.80 18.43
C GLY A 221 26.34 17.17 18.45
N GLU A 222 25.75 17.45 17.26
CA GLU A 222 24.35 17.80 17.09
C GLU A 222 23.82 17.24 15.76
N VAL A 223 22.50 16.98 15.73
CA VAL A 223 21.76 16.57 14.52
C VAL A 223 20.64 17.55 14.31
N HIS A 224 20.54 18.13 13.12
CA HIS A 224 19.43 19.00 12.73
C HIS A 224 19.07 18.82 11.26
N ASP A 225 17.99 19.45 10.80
CA ASP A 225 17.42 19.34 9.46
C ASP A 225 17.26 17.87 9.01
N LEU A 226 16.72 17.04 9.93
CA LEU A 226 16.54 15.60 9.71
C LEU A 226 15.26 15.32 8.95
N HIS A 227 15.39 14.81 7.75
CA HIS A 227 14.28 14.38 6.90
C HIS A 227 14.39 12.90 6.57
N VAL A 228 13.27 12.18 6.66
CA VAL A 228 13.19 10.76 6.29
C VAL A 228 11.92 10.54 5.49
N TRP A 229 12.06 9.93 4.33
CA TRP A 229 10.91 9.60 3.47
C TRP A 229 11.11 8.27 2.75
N SER A 230 10.03 7.72 2.20
CA SER A 230 10.07 6.50 1.41
C SER A 230 10.05 6.82 -0.09
N LEU A 231 10.90 6.17 -0.88
CA LEU A 231 10.82 6.14 -2.34
C LEU A 231 9.93 5.00 -2.84
N SER A 232 9.90 3.89 -2.10
CA SER A 232 9.03 2.73 -2.34
C SER A 232 8.72 2.06 -1.00
N SER A 233 7.94 0.99 -1.00
CA SER A 233 7.68 0.17 0.20
C SER A 233 8.94 -0.44 0.82
N GLU A 234 10.04 -0.54 0.07
CA GLU A 234 11.28 -1.22 0.48
C GLU A 234 12.48 -0.27 0.58
N MET A 235 12.37 0.97 0.08
CA MET A 235 13.49 1.90 0.01
C MET A 235 13.16 3.20 0.73
N ARG A 236 13.93 3.48 1.79
CA ARG A 236 13.88 4.75 2.53
C ARG A 236 15.12 5.56 2.28
N VAL A 237 14.97 6.87 2.31
CA VAL A 237 16.02 7.87 2.12
C VAL A 237 16.03 8.80 3.32
N LEU A 238 17.22 9.27 3.70
CA LEU A 238 17.41 10.22 4.76
C LEU A 238 18.29 11.36 4.26
N SER A 239 17.98 12.57 4.69
CA SER A 239 18.83 13.75 4.66
C SER A 239 18.96 14.30 6.06
N ALA A 240 20.16 14.71 6.47
CA ALA A 240 20.40 15.32 7.78
C ALA A 240 21.67 16.17 7.76
N HIS A 241 21.70 17.18 8.62
CA HIS A 241 22.89 17.97 8.95
C HIS A 241 23.48 17.48 10.27
N LEU A 242 24.80 17.30 10.29
CA LEU A 242 25.54 16.77 11.44
C LEU A 242 26.64 17.76 11.83
N VAL A 243 26.49 18.43 12.97
CA VAL A 243 27.56 19.21 13.57
C VAL A 243 28.55 18.27 14.23
N LEU A 244 29.79 18.28 13.80
CA LEU A 244 30.84 17.38 14.29
C LEU A 244 31.60 18.02 15.46
N THR A 245 32.02 17.20 16.41
CA THR A 245 32.85 17.65 17.55
C THR A 245 34.31 17.76 17.17
N GLY A 246 35.02 18.80 17.67
CA GLY A 246 36.48 18.90 17.62
C GLY A 246 37.06 19.34 16.29
N HIS A 247 36.28 19.88 15.36
CA HIS A 247 36.72 20.36 14.03
C HIS A 247 37.62 19.34 13.29
N PRO A 248 37.07 18.15 12.96
CA PRO A 248 37.84 17.08 12.33
C PRO A 248 38.31 17.46 10.93
N THR A 249 39.37 16.82 10.45
CA THR A 249 39.73 16.85 9.03
C THR A 249 38.63 16.22 8.18
N LEU A 250 38.63 16.49 6.87
CA LEU A 250 37.62 15.92 5.95
C LEU A 250 37.63 14.38 5.97
N GLU A 251 38.83 13.78 6.09
CA GLU A 251 38.97 12.33 6.18
C GLU A 251 38.36 11.76 7.47
N GLU A 252 38.55 12.42 8.60
CA GLU A 252 37.97 12.04 9.88
C GLU A 252 36.43 12.22 9.85
N ALA A 253 35.93 13.33 9.30
CA ALA A 253 34.54 13.61 9.13
C ALA A 253 33.83 12.53 8.26
N GLN A 254 34.50 12.10 7.17
CA GLN A 254 33.97 11.01 6.33
C GLN A 254 33.79 9.71 7.10
N VAL A 255 34.74 9.37 7.99
CA VAL A 255 34.66 8.17 8.84
C VAL A 255 33.44 8.26 9.78
N VAL A 256 33.20 9.44 10.39
CA VAL A 256 32.01 9.67 11.22
C VAL A 256 30.72 9.47 10.39
N GLY A 257 30.65 10.06 9.19
CA GLY A 257 29.53 9.90 8.29
C GLY A 257 29.25 8.43 7.91
N GLU A 258 30.31 7.64 7.65
CA GLU A 258 30.13 6.20 7.38
C GLU A 258 29.63 5.42 8.61
N HIS A 259 30.11 5.76 9.82
CA HIS A 259 29.57 5.16 11.05
C HIS A 259 28.07 5.48 11.25
N VAL A 260 27.66 6.72 10.98
CA VAL A 260 26.22 7.10 11.02
C VAL A 260 25.43 6.28 10.02
N LYS A 261 25.87 6.16 8.76
CA LYS A 261 25.17 5.35 7.74
C LYS A 261 24.98 3.90 8.20
N VAL A 262 26.02 3.30 8.78
CA VAL A 262 25.95 1.92 9.31
C VAL A 262 24.95 1.83 10.47
N ALA A 263 24.93 2.81 11.38
CA ALA A 263 24.04 2.82 12.54
C ALA A 263 22.55 2.89 12.17
N ILE A 264 22.24 3.59 11.07
CA ILE A 264 20.83 3.81 10.66
C ILE A 264 20.32 2.83 9.60
N ALA A 265 21.20 2.22 8.81
CA ALA A 265 20.80 1.38 7.67
C ALA A 265 19.93 0.19 8.09
N GLY A 266 20.37 -0.61 9.06
CA GLY A 266 19.66 -1.82 9.49
C GLY A 266 18.39 -1.52 10.31
N PRO A 267 18.50 -0.80 11.44
CA PRO A 267 17.36 -0.58 12.35
C PRO A 267 16.20 0.19 11.72
N TYR A 268 16.49 1.13 10.81
CA TYR A 268 15.47 2.00 10.19
C TYR A 268 15.19 1.69 8.72
N GLY A 269 15.90 0.73 8.12
CA GLY A 269 15.75 0.35 6.71
C GLY A 269 16.15 1.46 5.73
N ILE A 270 17.09 2.35 6.13
CA ILE A 270 17.55 3.47 5.29
C ILE A 270 18.56 2.95 4.28
N ALA A 271 18.14 2.95 3.00
CA ALA A 271 18.94 2.45 1.90
C ALA A 271 19.90 3.50 1.30
N HIS A 272 19.57 4.78 1.46
CA HIS A 272 20.39 5.89 0.99
C HIS A 272 20.30 7.05 1.97
N SER A 273 21.45 7.68 2.27
CA SER A 273 21.50 8.85 3.12
C SER A 273 22.45 9.91 2.56
N THR A 274 21.99 11.15 2.59
CA THR A 274 22.81 12.34 2.33
C THR A 274 23.04 13.04 3.65
N LEU A 275 24.31 13.19 4.03
CA LEU A 275 24.70 13.83 5.27
C LEU A 275 25.53 15.06 4.94
N GLU A 276 25.08 16.22 5.40
CA GLU A 276 25.88 17.43 5.42
C GLU A 276 26.68 17.45 6.72
N LEU A 277 27.99 17.57 6.62
CA LEU A 277 28.89 17.51 7.75
C LEU A 277 29.40 18.93 8.05
N GLU A 278 29.09 19.46 9.22
CA GLU A 278 29.34 20.83 9.62
C GLU A 278 30.33 20.88 10.79
N CYS A 279 31.18 21.89 10.82
CA CYS A 279 32.05 22.17 11.97
C CYS A 279 31.34 23.02 13.04
N GLU A 280 30.43 23.88 12.62
CA GLU A 280 29.61 24.75 13.45
C GLU A 280 28.21 24.81 12.84
N ARG A 281 27.17 24.96 13.66
CA ARG A 281 25.82 25.14 13.17
C ARG A 281 25.73 26.41 12.30
N CYS A 282 25.08 26.32 11.14
CA CYS A 282 24.79 27.50 10.33
C CYS A 282 24.17 28.60 11.19
N HIS A 283 24.79 29.79 11.19
CA HIS A 283 24.38 30.89 12.08
C HIS A 283 23.01 31.45 11.71
N ASP A 284 22.21 31.75 12.73
CA ASP A 284 20.86 32.36 12.66
C ASP A 284 20.85 33.83 12.22
N ASP A 285 21.71 34.29 11.35
CA ASP A 285 21.64 35.65 10.84
C ASP A 285 20.61 35.74 9.69
N ASP A 286 19.35 36.03 10.07
CA ASP A 286 18.20 36.48 9.25
C ASP A 286 17.78 35.64 8.02
N VAL A 287 18.58 34.72 7.52
CA VAL A 287 18.23 33.78 6.44
C VAL A 287 18.87 32.42 6.74
N ASP A 288 18.16 31.59 7.46
CA ASP A 288 18.54 30.17 7.61
C ASP A 288 18.20 29.42 6.32
N PRO A 289 19.18 29.06 5.46
CA PRO A 289 18.92 28.35 4.22
C PRO A 289 18.40 26.91 4.47
N CYS A 290 18.52 26.41 5.69
CA CYS A 290 18.01 25.10 6.12
C CYS A 290 16.57 25.15 6.63
N ARG A 291 16.00 26.34 6.83
CA ARG A 291 14.65 26.51 7.34
C ARG A 291 13.65 26.52 6.20
N MET A 292 12.90 25.46 6.03
CA MET A 292 11.75 25.41 5.11
C MET A 292 10.57 26.23 5.65
N GLU A 293 10.76 27.50 6.00
CA GLU A 293 9.64 28.39 6.30
C GLU A 293 9.20 29.11 5.04
N GLY A 294 7.99 28.75 4.58
CA GLY A 294 7.11 29.41 3.60
C GLY A 294 7.81 30.16 2.46
N ALA A 295 7.65 29.63 1.27
CA ALA A 295 8.17 30.12 -0.03
C ALA A 295 8.29 31.66 -0.14
N GLU A 296 9.35 32.23 0.41
CA GLU A 296 9.88 33.51 -0.09
C GLU A 296 10.82 33.23 -1.28
N PRO A 297 10.83 34.10 -2.30
CA PRO A 297 11.60 33.86 -3.51
C PRO A 297 13.12 33.79 -3.19
N PRO A 298 13.90 32.97 -3.95
CA PRO A 298 15.30 32.76 -3.68
C PRO A 298 16.06 34.08 -3.68
N VAL A 299 16.80 34.30 -2.60
CA VAL A 299 17.69 35.44 -2.46
C VAL A 299 18.72 35.42 -3.58
N THR A 300 18.84 36.48 -4.34
CA THR A 300 19.84 36.62 -5.40
C THR A 300 21.23 36.68 -4.76
N ILE A 301 22.01 35.62 -4.92
CA ILE A 301 23.40 35.59 -4.47
C ILE A 301 24.19 36.57 -5.34
N HIS A 302 24.54 37.71 -4.78
CA HIS A 302 25.53 38.61 -5.39
C HIS A 302 26.93 38.04 -5.11
N HIS A 303 27.54 37.48 -6.15
CA HIS A 303 29.00 37.20 -6.15
C HIS A 303 29.76 38.54 -6.11
N HIS A 304 30.53 38.75 -5.08
CA HIS A 304 31.64 39.69 -5.00
C HIS A 304 32.97 38.99 -5.22
#